data_6c033e7904d5e3539fa8ccaaa1192153
#
_entry.id   6c033e7904d5e3539fa8ccaaa1192153
#
_cell.length_a   1.000
_cell.length_b   1.000
_cell.length_c   1.000
_cell.angle_alpha   90.00
_cell.angle_beta   90.00
_cell.angle_gamma   90.00
#
_symmetry.space_group_name_H-M   'P 1'
#
loop_
_entity.id
_entity.type
_entity.pdbx_description
1 polymer ?
#
loop_
_entity_poly.entity_id
_entity_poly.type
_entity_poly.pdbx_seq_one_letter_code
_entity_poly.pdbx_strand_id
1 'polypeptide(L)'
;MIELTKTGIDGLDDILNGGIVNNSTTLVSGNPGAGKSILGLQYIYNGVEQFGEKGIFLSFEENASDLRQAAESIGLENWQEYVESGDITIYDKQVLLRENDFSSSLELLLGELDDDNYERLVLDSLTMFKLFFETEREQRTYLLKFTDILSENNLTTLMTNEQGTVFPETDIGLE
;
A
#
# COMPACT_ATOMS: atom_id res chain seq x y z
N MET A 1 12.16 22.36 2.15
CA MET A 1 11.11 22.21 1.12
C MET A 1 10.58 20.81 1.28
N ILE A 2 9.25 20.60 1.30
CA ILE A 2 8.67 19.24 1.39
C ILE A 2 8.87 18.57 0.05
N GLU A 3 9.45 17.39 0.05
CA GLU A 3 9.64 16.57 -1.14
C GLU A 3 8.35 15.78 -1.42
N LEU A 4 7.95 15.69 -2.70
CA LEU A 4 6.74 15.02 -3.13
C LEU A 4 7.07 13.88 -4.11
N THR A 5 6.42 12.76 -3.92
CA THR A 5 6.43 11.61 -4.84
C THR A 5 5.24 11.74 -5.78
N LYS A 6 5.50 11.81 -7.09
CA LYS A 6 4.44 11.81 -8.09
C LYS A 6 3.74 10.47 -8.14
N THR A 7 2.42 10.48 -8.22
CA THR A 7 1.65 9.25 -8.37
C THR A 7 1.72 8.69 -9.79
N GLY A 8 1.94 9.56 -10.77
CA GLY A 8 1.90 9.22 -12.19
C GLY A 8 0.48 8.95 -12.72
N ILE A 9 -0.54 9.23 -11.91
CA ILE A 9 -1.95 9.06 -12.28
C ILE A 9 -2.47 10.37 -12.84
N ASP A 10 -3.02 10.33 -14.04
CA ASP A 10 -3.50 11.51 -14.76
C ASP A 10 -4.49 12.34 -13.93
N GLY A 11 -4.16 13.62 -13.73
CA GLY A 11 -4.96 14.58 -12.99
C GLY A 11 -4.85 14.46 -11.47
N LEU A 12 -4.38 13.35 -10.91
CA LEU A 12 -4.26 13.19 -9.45
C LEU A 12 -3.13 14.06 -8.89
N ASP A 13 -1.98 14.08 -9.54
CA ASP A 13 -0.84 14.89 -9.11
C ASP A 13 -1.17 16.40 -9.15
N ASP A 14 -2.01 16.85 -10.09
CA ASP A 14 -2.51 18.23 -10.15
C ASP A 14 -3.40 18.57 -8.93
N ILE A 15 -4.31 17.65 -8.57
CA ILE A 15 -5.19 17.80 -7.39
C ILE A 15 -4.36 17.83 -6.09
N LEU A 16 -3.30 17.04 -6.04
CA LEU A 16 -2.38 16.94 -4.89
C LEU A 16 -1.27 18.01 -4.89
N ASN A 17 -1.31 18.98 -5.83
CA ASN A 17 -0.28 20.00 -5.99
C ASN A 17 1.14 19.44 -6.19
N GLY A 18 1.26 18.35 -6.94
CA GLY A 18 2.54 17.77 -7.36
C GLY A 18 2.78 16.32 -6.93
N GLY A 19 1.94 15.75 -6.09
CA GLY A 19 2.05 14.37 -5.62
C GLY A 19 1.78 14.22 -4.13
N ILE A 20 2.14 13.07 -3.59
CA ILE A 20 2.02 12.75 -2.16
C ILE A 20 3.35 13.03 -1.44
N VAL A 21 3.30 13.30 -0.14
CA VAL A 21 4.51 13.59 0.64
C VAL A 21 5.44 12.39 0.62
N ASN A 22 6.69 12.63 0.23
CA ASN A 22 7.70 11.59 0.16
C ASN A 22 7.95 10.92 1.52
N ASN A 23 8.22 9.63 1.54
CA ASN A 23 8.48 8.84 2.74
C ASN A 23 7.35 8.93 3.80
N SER A 24 6.12 9.14 3.34
CA SER A 24 4.95 9.19 4.21
C SER A 24 3.92 8.14 3.86
N THR A 25 2.97 7.93 4.76
CA THR A 25 1.82 7.05 4.54
C THR A 25 0.57 7.88 4.29
N THR A 26 -0.06 7.64 3.14
CA THR A 26 -1.32 8.27 2.73
C THR A 26 -2.46 7.25 2.80
N LEU A 27 -3.54 7.61 3.51
CA LEU A 27 -4.73 6.77 3.61
C LEU A 27 -5.75 7.14 2.52
N VAL A 28 -6.16 6.13 1.75
CA VAL A 28 -7.21 6.23 0.74
C VAL A 28 -8.46 5.52 1.26
N SER A 29 -9.49 6.28 1.63
CA SER A 29 -10.75 5.75 2.15
C SER A 29 -11.87 5.88 1.14
N GLY A 30 -12.75 4.87 1.09
CA GLY A 30 -13.92 4.89 0.22
C GLY A 30 -14.78 3.65 0.39
N ASN A 31 -15.99 3.69 -0.16
CA ASN A 31 -16.91 2.55 -0.14
C ASN A 31 -16.34 1.37 -0.95
N PRO A 32 -16.81 0.13 -0.72
CA PRO A 32 -16.53 -0.99 -1.61
C PRO A 32 -16.84 -0.62 -3.07
N GLY A 33 -15.96 -0.99 -3.99
CA GLY A 33 -16.12 -0.66 -5.41
C GLY A 33 -15.75 0.77 -5.82
N ALA A 34 -15.25 1.61 -4.92
CA ALA A 34 -14.82 2.98 -5.22
C ALA A 34 -13.50 3.09 -6.02
N GLY A 35 -12.87 1.97 -6.36
CA GLY A 35 -11.63 1.95 -7.15
C GLY A 35 -10.34 2.07 -6.34
N LYS A 36 -10.37 1.83 -5.03
CA LYS A 36 -9.18 1.94 -4.15
C LYS A 36 -8.04 1.02 -4.57
N SER A 37 -8.33 -0.26 -4.81
CA SER A 37 -7.34 -1.26 -5.29
C SER A 37 -6.81 -0.88 -6.67
N ILE A 38 -7.66 -0.38 -7.55
CA ILE A 38 -7.27 0.13 -8.87
C ILE A 38 -6.29 1.30 -8.75
N LEU A 39 -6.56 2.23 -7.84
CA LEU A 39 -5.63 3.33 -7.55
C LEU A 39 -4.26 2.80 -7.08
N GLY A 40 -4.27 1.80 -6.20
CA GLY A 40 -3.04 1.14 -5.73
C GLY A 40 -2.25 0.48 -6.86
N LEU A 41 -2.94 -0.26 -7.76
CA LEU A 41 -2.31 -0.89 -8.92
C LEU A 41 -1.66 0.16 -9.84
N GLN A 42 -2.38 1.24 -10.17
CA GLN A 42 -1.85 2.33 -10.98
C GLN A 42 -0.67 3.03 -10.32
N TYR A 43 -0.74 3.25 -9.01
CA TYR A 43 0.34 3.90 -8.25
C TYR A 43 1.65 3.12 -8.31
N ILE A 44 1.59 1.80 -8.10
CA ILE A 44 2.78 0.92 -8.19
C ILE A 44 3.27 0.84 -9.64
N TYR A 45 2.38 0.54 -10.58
CA TYR A 45 2.73 0.40 -11.99
C TYR A 45 3.37 1.67 -12.57
N ASN A 46 2.75 2.81 -12.34
CA ASN A 46 3.26 4.09 -12.84
C ASN A 46 4.59 4.48 -12.18
N GLY A 47 4.83 4.03 -10.96
CA GLY A 47 6.13 4.15 -10.30
C GLY A 47 7.24 3.52 -11.11
N VAL A 48 7.07 2.28 -11.50
CA VAL A 48 8.03 1.55 -12.34
C VAL A 48 8.09 2.15 -13.74
N GLU A 49 6.94 2.29 -14.41
CA GLU A 49 6.85 2.68 -15.82
C GLU A 49 7.38 4.08 -16.10
N GLN A 50 7.06 5.04 -15.25
CA GLN A 50 7.35 6.46 -15.51
C GLN A 50 8.58 6.96 -14.76
N PHE A 51 8.92 6.37 -13.61
CA PHE A 51 9.96 6.91 -12.73
C PHE A 51 11.07 5.90 -12.42
N GLY A 52 10.92 4.63 -12.78
CA GLY A 52 11.89 3.56 -12.47
C GLY A 52 11.94 3.22 -10.98
N GLU A 53 10.87 3.52 -10.24
CA GLU A 53 10.75 3.30 -8.81
C GLU A 53 10.11 1.93 -8.54
N LYS A 54 10.83 1.07 -7.82
CA LYS A 54 10.34 -0.27 -7.46
C LYS A 54 9.22 -0.19 -6.42
N GLY A 55 8.27 -1.14 -6.52
CA GLY A 55 7.12 -1.14 -5.65
C GLY A 55 6.74 -2.49 -5.05
N ILE A 56 6.15 -2.43 -3.86
CA ILE A 56 5.57 -3.57 -3.15
C ILE A 56 4.06 -3.41 -3.05
N PHE A 57 3.33 -4.47 -3.39
CA PHE A 57 1.88 -4.55 -3.21
C PHE A 57 1.55 -5.62 -2.16
N LEU A 58 1.05 -5.18 -1.00
CA LEU A 58 0.55 -6.06 0.06
C LEU A 58 -0.97 -6.19 -0.10
N SER A 59 -1.44 -7.36 -0.53
CA SER A 59 -2.88 -7.63 -0.71
C SER A 59 -3.40 -8.63 0.31
N PHE A 60 -4.25 -8.18 1.21
CA PHE A 60 -4.94 -9.04 2.18
C PHE A 60 -6.28 -9.59 1.66
N GLU A 61 -6.80 -9.05 0.54
CA GLU A 61 -8.12 -9.41 0.00
C GLU A 61 -8.04 -10.25 -1.26
N GLU A 62 -7.10 -9.92 -2.15
CA GLU A 62 -6.98 -10.56 -3.46
C GLU A 62 -5.68 -11.37 -3.55
N ASN A 63 -5.67 -12.37 -4.41
CA ASN A 63 -4.46 -13.11 -4.75
C ASN A 63 -3.74 -12.46 -5.96
N ALA A 64 -2.48 -12.83 -6.19
CA ALA A 64 -1.67 -12.26 -7.26
C ALA A 64 -2.29 -12.42 -8.67
N SER A 65 -3.04 -13.52 -8.90
CA SER A 65 -3.73 -13.77 -10.17
C SER A 65 -4.89 -12.80 -10.40
N ASP A 66 -5.65 -12.46 -9.35
CA ASP A 66 -6.77 -11.53 -9.43
C ASP A 66 -6.25 -10.09 -9.64
N LEU A 67 -5.18 -9.71 -8.92
CA LEU A 67 -4.50 -8.41 -9.12
C LEU A 67 -3.97 -8.26 -10.54
N ARG A 68 -3.35 -9.32 -11.10
CA ARG A 68 -2.90 -9.31 -12.49
C ARG A 68 -4.07 -9.09 -13.45
N GLN A 69 -5.16 -9.84 -13.29
CA GLN A 69 -6.35 -9.70 -14.14
C GLN A 69 -6.95 -8.28 -14.05
N ALA A 70 -6.99 -7.70 -12.85
CA ALA A 70 -7.44 -6.33 -12.64
C ALA A 70 -6.51 -5.34 -13.35
N ALA A 71 -5.18 -5.47 -13.21
CA ALA A 71 -4.20 -4.62 -13.87
C ALA A 71 -4.32 -4.67 -15.41
N GLU A 72 -4.40 -5.87 -15.99
CA GLU A 72 -4.60 -6.07 -17.42
C GLU A 72 -5.91 -5.43 -17.91
N SER A 73 -6.99 -5.53 -17.12
CA SER A 73 -8.31 -4.99 -17.48
C SER A 73 -8.36 -3.47 -17.60
N ILE A 74 -7.44 -2.77 -16.94
CA ILE A 74 -7.32 -1.30 -16.96
C ILE A 74 -6.15 -0.81 -17.83
N GLY A 75 -5.54 -1.71 -18.60
CA GLY A 75 -4.50 -1.36 -19.57
C GLY A 75 -3.08 -1.25 -19.02
N LEU A 76 -2.77 -1.84 -17.86
CA LEU A 76 -1.40 -1.92 -17.34
C LEU A 76 -0.66 -3.10 -18.00
N GLU A 77 -0.31 -2.92 -19.28
CA GLU A 77 0.10 -4.01 -20.17
C GLU A 77 1.38 -4.72 -19.71
N ASN A 78 2.34 -4.00 -19.12
CA ASN A 78 3.63 -4.54 -18.67
C ASN A 78 3.61 -5.07 -17.24
N TRP A 79 2.44 -5.16 -16.58
CA TRP A 79 2.32 -5.58 -15.18
C TRP A 79 3.06 -6.89 -14.89
N GLN A 80 2.80 -7.90 -15.70
CA GLN A 80 3.42 -9.22 -15.51
C GLN A 80 4.93 -9.19 -15.72
N GLU A 81 5.42 -8.42 -16.67
CA GLU A 81 6.86 -8.23 -16.92
C GLU A 81 7.54 -7.62 -15.69
N TYR A 82 6.94 -6.59 -15.08
CA TYR A 82 7.50 -5.95 -13.87
C TYR A 82 7.45 -6.85 -12.64
N VAL A 83 6.46 -7.74 -12.54
CA VAL A 83 6.45 -8.76 -11.49
C VAL A 83 7.55 -9.81 -11.71
N GLU A 84 7.76 -10.26 -12.94
CA GLU A 84 8.80 -11.25 -13.28
C GLU A 84 10.22 -10.68 -13.16
N SER A 85 10.42 -9.39 -13.44
CA SER A 85 11.72 -8.71 -13.26
C SER A 85 12.04 -8.40 -11.80
N GLY A 86 11.03 -8.41 -10.91
CA GLY A 86 11.18 -8.01 -9.50
C GLY A 86 11.10 -6.51 -9.27
N ASP A 87 10.67 -5.73 -10.28
CA ASP A 87 10.38 -4.30 -10.11
C ASP A 87 9.06 -4.07 -9.35
N ILE A 88 8.13 -5.04 -9.45
CA ILE A 88 6.93 -5.13 -8.62
C ILE A 88 6.97 -6.43 -7.84
N THR A 89 6.92 -6.35 -6.52
CA THR A 89 6.81 -7.51 -5.64
C THR A 89 5.41 -7.57 -5.02
N ILE A 90 4.78 -8.74 -5.07
CA ILE A 90 3.43 -8.95 -4.55
C ILE A 90 3.47 -9.92 -3.38
N TYR A 91 2.97 -9.48 -2.23
CA TYR A 91 2.61 -10.33 -1.10
C TYR A 91 1.09 -10.39 -1.02
N ASP A 92 0.54 -11.47 -1.52
CA ASP A 92 -0.89 -11.68 -1.53
C ASP A 92 -1.40 -12.39 -0.26
N LYS A 93 -2.72 -12.51 -0.15
CA LYS A 93 -3.35 -13.18 0.99
C LYS A 93 -2.87 -14.62 1.22
N GLN A 94 -2.40 -15.30 0.18
CA GLN A 94 -1.88 -16.67 0.32
C GLN A 94 -0.53 -16.68 1.04
N VAL A 95 0.28 -15.65 0.84
CA VAL A 95 1.56 -15.47 1.51
C VAL A 95 1.35 -14.90 2.90
N LEU A 96 0.58 -13.80 3.00
CA LEU A 96 0.38 -13.05 4.25
C LEU A 96 -0.41 -13.83 5.31
N LEU A 97 -1.32 -14.73 4.90
CA LEU A 97 -2.16 -15.52 5.80
C LEU A 97 -1.63 -16.94 6.09
N ARG A 98 -0.48 -17.32 5.50
CA ARG A 98 0.14 -18.65 5.77
C ARG A 98 0.67 -18.76 7.18
N GLU A 99 1.25 -17.69 7.69
CA GLU A 99 1.72 -17.61 9.04
C GLU A 99 0.54 -17.21 9.94
N ASN A 100 0.33 -17.92 11.04
CA ASN A 100 -0.71 -17.59 12.02
C ASN A 100 -0.37 -16.31 12.82
N ASP A 101 0.72 -15.65 12.48
CA ASP A 101 1.25 -14.48 13.17
C ASP A 101 1.69 -13.42 12.15
N PHE A 102 1.07 -12.25 12.27
CA PHE A 102 1.41 -11.07 11.47
C PHE A 102 2.89 -10.65 11.64
N SER A 103 3.46 -10.87 12.83
CA SER A 103 4.88 -10.55 13.09
C SER A 103 5.81 -11.28 12.13
N SER A 104 5.55 -12.56 11.87
CA SER A 104 6.36 -13.37 10.94
C SER A 104 6.24 -12.89 9.50
N SER A 105 5.04 -12.48 9.08
CA SER A 105 4.82 -11.88 7.76
C SER A 105 5.52 -10.53 7.63
N LEU A 106 5.54 -9.75 8.70
CA LEU A 106 6.24 -8.47 8.75
C LEU A 106 7.76 -8.65 8.69
N GLU A 107 8.31 -9.65 9.38
CA GLU A 107 9.75 -9.97 9.34
C GLU A 107 10.20 -10.37 7.93
N LEU A 108 9.38 -11.14 7.20
CA LEU A 108 9.65 -11.46 5.79
C LEU A 108 9.69 -10.19 4.94
N LEU A 109 8.70 -9.31 5.09
CA LEU A 109 8.65 -8.04 4.38
C LEU A 109 9.89 -7.18 4.68
N LEU A 110 10.25 -7.05 5.96
CA LEU A 110 11.40 -6.25 6.38
C LEU A 110 12.73 -6.80 5.83
N GLY A 111 12.87 -8.13 5.74
CA GLY A 111 14.03 -8.77 5.13
C GLY A 111 14.19 -8.40 3.65
N GLU A 112 13.09 -8.32 2.91
CA GLU A 112 13.09 -7.90 1.51
C GLU A 112 13.41 -6.40 1.34
N LEU A 113 12.95 -5.56 2.29
CA LEU A 113 13.25 -4.11 2.25
C LEU A 113 14.74 -3.80 2.43
N ASP A 114 15.46 -4.64 3.19
CA ASP A 114 16.90 -4.49 3.40
C ASP A 114 17.73 -4.87 2.16
N ASP A 115 17.22 -5.79 1.33
CA ASP A 115 17.95 -6.36 0.21
C ASP A 115 17.71 -5.61 -1.12
N ASP A 116 16.54 -4.97 -1.28
CA ASP A 116 16.12 -4.28 -2.51
C ASP A 116 15.73 -2.81 -2.23
N ASN A 117 16.06 -1.94 -3.17
CA ASN A 117 15.70 -0.51 -3.08
C ASN A 117 14.25 -0.30 -3.57
N TYR A 118 13.29 -0.52 -2.70
CA TYR A 118 11.89 -0.15 -2.96
C TYR A 118 11.63 1.30 -2.58
N GLU A 119 10.82 2.00 -3.36
CA GLU A 119 10.41 3.39 -3.10
C GLU A 119 8.91 3.49 -2.81
N ARG A 120 8.11 2.52 -3.30
CA ARG A 120 6.65 2.55 -3.18
C ARG A 120 6.10 1.32 -2.49
N LEU A 121 5.06 1.54 -1.68
CA LEU A 121 4.31 0.44 -1.09
C LEU A 121 2.79 0.72 -1.15
N VAL A 122 2.01 -0.32 -1.44
CA VAL A 122 0.57 -0.32 -1.28
C VAL A 122 0.17 -1.39 -0.27
N LEU A 123 -0.69 -1.05 0.68
CA LEU A 123 -1.37 -1.98 1.57
C LEU A 123 -2.87 -1.97 1.28
N ASP A 124 -3.39 -3.07 0.75
CA ASP A 124 -4.79 -3.25 0.38
C ASP A 124 -5.38 -4.50 1.05
N SER A 125 -6.15 -4.37 2.10
CA SER A 125 -6.63 -3.17 2.76
C SER A 125 -6.27 -3.17 4.26
N LEU A 126 -6.25 -1.98 4.83
CA LEU A 126 -6.09 -1.79 6.27
C LEU A 126 -7.24 -2.43 7.08
N THR A 127 -8.42 -2.56 6.49
CA THR A 127 -9.56 -3.25 7.07
C THR A 127 -9.23 -4.68 7.44
N MET A 128 -8.59 -5.41 6.51
CA MET A 128 -8.16 -6.80 6.74
C MET A 128 -6.95 -6.89 7.67
N PHE A 129 -6.01 -5.93 7.56
CA PHE A 129 -4.88 -5.83 8.48
C PHE A 129 -5.32 -5.82 9.95
N LYS A 130 -6.41 -5.12 10.28
CA LYS A 130 -6.94 -5.04 11.64
C LYS A 130 -7.38 -6.39 12.21
N LEU A 131 -7.74 -7.36 11.38
CA LEU A 131 -8.19 -8.68 11.84
C LEU A 131 -7.07 -9.52 12.48
N PHE A 132 -5.81 -9.14 12.31
CA PHE A 132 -4.69 -9.82 12.98
C PHE A 132 -4.54 -9.46 14.45
N PHE A 133 -5.31 -8.49 14.96
CA PHE A 133 -5.17 -7.97 16.31
C PHE A 133 -6.47 -8.09 17.08
N GLU A 134 -6.38 -8.48 18.33
CA GLU A 134 -7.57 -8.71 19.17
C GLU A 134 -8.17 -7.42 19.73
N THR A 135 -7.33 -6.39 19.94
CA THR A 135 -7.76 -5.13 20.54
C THR A 135 -7.42 -3.91 19.67
N GLU A 136 -8.24 -2.87 19.76
CA GLU A 136 -7.98 -1.59 19.06
C GLU A 136 -6.63 -0.97 19.48
N ARG A 137 -6.23 -1.18 20.74
CA ARG A 137 -4.95 -0.68 21.24
C ARG A 137 -3.78 -1.37 20.54
N GLU A 138 -3.86 -2.68 20.35
CA GLU A 138 -2.86 -3.44 19.58
C GLU A 138 -2.83 -2.99 18.13
N GLN A 139 -4.00 -2.92 17.47
CA GLN A 139 -4.12 -2.43 16.10
C GLN A 139 -3.41 -1.08 15.93
N ARG A 140 -3.72 -0.12 16.81
CA ARG A 140 -3.12 1.22 16.76
C ARG A 140 -1.61 1.18 16.99
N THR A 141 -1.15 0.39 17.96
CA THR A 141 0.26 0.28 18.30
C THR A 141 1.07 -0.32 17.14
N TYR A 142 0.55 -1.40 16.55
CA TYR A 142 1.21 -2.05 15.42
C TYR A 142 1.16 -1.20 14.15
N LEU A 143 0.05 -0.51 13.90
CA LEU A 143 -0.05 0.38 12.75
C LEU A 143 0.98 1.52 12.83
N LEU A 144 1.13 2.16 14.00
CA LEU A 144 2.12 3.21 14.21
C LEU A 144 3.54 2.67 13.99
N LYS A 145 3.89 1.54 14.59
CA LYS A 145 5.20 0.90 14.38
C LYS A 145 5.44 0.56 12.92
N PHE A 146 4.42 0.05 12.23
CA PHE A 146 4.52 -0.30 10.83
C PHE A 146 4.76 0.93 9.95
N THR A 147 4.01 2.01 10.15
CA THR A 147 4.22 3.25 9.41
C THR A 147 5.58 3.89 9.69
N ASP A 148 6.09 3.81 10.93
CA ASP A 148 7.43 4.29 11.29
C ASP A 148 8.50 3.50 10.52
N ILE A 149 8.40 2.17 10.51
CA ILE A 149 9.33 1.29 9.78
C ILE A 149 9.30 1.60 8.27
N LEU A 150 8.12 1.78 7.67
CA LEU A 150 8.02 2.11 6.25
C LEU A 150 8.69 3.44 5.93
N SER A 151 8.51 4.45 6.79
CA SER A 151 9.14 5.76 6.65
C SER A 151 10.66 5.70 6.82
N GLU A 152 11.16 4.93 7.79
CA GLU A 152 12.59 4.72 8.03
C GLU A 152 13.29 4.04 6.84
N ASN A 153 12.55 3.19 6.11
CA ASN A 153 13.02 2.54 4.88
C ASN A 153 12.74 3.38 3.61
N ASN A 154 12.41 4.67 3.76
CA ASN A 154 12.17 5.60 2.66
C ASN A 154 11.02 5.22 1.72
N LEU A 155 10.03 4.49 2.21
CA LEU A 155 8.87 4.10 1.42
C LEU A 155 7.79 5.18 1.43
N THR A 156 7.32 5.54 0.25
CA THR A 156 6.11 6.35 0.08
C THR A 156 4.92 5.41 -0.09
N THR A 157 4.02 5.41 0.90
CA THR A 157 3.02 4.36 1.06
C THR A 157 1.60 4.86 0.83
N LEU A 158 0.81 4.07 0.08
CA LEU A 158 -0.65 4.17 0.05
C LEU A 158 -1.28 3.02 0.85
N MET A 159 -2.17 3.34 1.76
CA MET A 159 -3.01 2.35 2.45
C MET A 159 -4.46 2.56 2.05
N THR A 160 -5.15 1.49 1.69
CA THR A 160 -6.58 1.55 1.41
C THR A 160 -7.39 1.19 2.64
N ASN A 161 -8.58 1.77 2.80
CA ASN A 161 -9.49 1.47 3.88
C ASN A 161 -10.95 1.56 3.42
N GLU A 162 -11.80 0.65 3.88
CA GLU A 162 -13.23 0.73 3.62
C GLU A 162 -13.90 1.75 4.53
N GLN A 163 -14.74 2.62 3.95
CA GLN A 163 -15.54 3.58 4.68
C GLN A 163 -16.67 2.83 5.40
N GLY A 164 -16.79 3.03 6.73
CA GLY A 164 -17.70 2.27 7.58
C GLY A 164 -17.00 1.32 8.56
N THR A 165 -15.75 1.00 8.35
CA THR A 165 -14.88 0.47 9.40
C THR A 165 -14.39 1.66 10.25
N VAL A 166 -15.12 1.92 11.31
CA VAL A 166 -14.89 3.06 12.20
C VAL A 166 -13.50 2.96 12.81
N PHE A 167 -12.59 3.87 12.38
CA PHE A 167 -11.61 4.35 13.35
C PHE A 167 -12.43 5.08 14.42
N PRO A 168 -12.23 4.84 15.73
CA PRO A 168 -12.84 5.71 16.71
C PRO A 168 -12.47 7.13 16.31
N GLU A 169 -13.49 7.94 16.03
CA GLU A 169 -13.34 9.37 15.85
C GLU A 169 -12.51 9.84 17.05
N THR A 170 -11.30 10.29 16.80
CA THR A 170 -10.64 11.12 17.78
C THR A 170 -11.47 12.39 17.77
N ASP A 171 -12.42 12.48 18.73
CA ASP A 171 -12.98 13.74 19.14
C ASP A 171 -11.80 14.65 19.55
N ILE A 172 -11.23 15.30 18.56
CA ILE A 172 -10.45 16.50 18.79
C ILE A 172 -11.51 17.58 18.94
N GLY A 173 -12.04 17.69 20.17
CA GLY A 173 -12.87 18.82 20.55
C GLY A 173 -12.08 20.09 20.31
N LEU A 174 -12.37 20.74 19.21
CA LEU A 174 -12.09 22.12 18.99
C LEU A 174 -13.40 22.85 19.32
N GLU A 175 -13.60 23.18 20.61
CA GLU A 175 -14.42 24.31 21.02
C GLU A 175 -13.58 25.60 21.00
#